data_bcff464da0ee6f2504de9698062a6e9a
#
_entry.id   bcff464da0ee6f2504de9698062a6e9a
#
_cell.length_a   1.000
_cell.length_b   1.000
_cell.length_c   1.000
_cell.angle_alpha   90.00
_cell.angle_beta   90.00
_cell.angle_gamma   90.00
#
_symmetry.space_group_name_H-M   'P 1'
#
loop_
_entity.id
_entity.type
_entity.pdbx_description
1 polymer ?
#
loop_
_entity_poly.entity_id
_entity_poly.type
_entity_poly.pdbx_seq_one_letter_code
_entity_poly.pdbx_strand_id
1 'polypeptide(L)'
;MGIGALLHFLVDGLCICSLYLMVYPFNVSQFVSYFVLYNVLAFLTQPLTGYLVDRLEHKHWILLASILLLTLATGFTTISQNGLSSMNAIVISVLLGIGNSLFHVWGGQQVAVQTGNDIRSLGVFVSTGALGLAVGAVFFSWWMLYGFLLAACLLSIKAIRTLLRPLPIRDGSIYSQGGDAGKSFFSVFVIVVMAVVALRAWLCEDVTADIERTQTMVLLLSLTAMLGKAFGGFLCKWIGLLWAVILMVVGTVACYLLPQTSYLLPLIALFFVNCTMPVTLWLANVLLPQREGLAFGLLAAALMPGYLLTNFTLVTFLVPLVCTIIIELGVLYFLRERRAKVLWASVAINVITNIPLNWVVFSGWIFDLTTLLLAEIIIIIIEAFWYFCFVRRWKQAFVYGVLCNTISFLVGLLFIFIYYIVIV
;
A
#
# COMPACT_ATOMS: atom_id res chain seq x y z
N MET A 1 3.64 23.06 2.04
CA MET A 1 3.13 22.19 0.95
C MET A 1 4.18 21.91 -0.12
N GLY A 2 4.69 22.87 -0.90
CA GLY A 2 5.63 22.65 -2.00
C GLY A 2 6.94 21.91 -1.63
N ILE A 3 7.51 22.18 -0.46
CA ILE A 3 8.75 21.53 -0.01
C ILE A 3 8.52 20.02 0.20
N GLY A 4 7.42 19.62 0.83
CA GLY A 4 7.10 18.20 1.05
C GLY A 4 6.91 17.44 -0.26
N ALA A 5 6.21 18.03 -1.23
CA ALA A 5 6.00 17.44 -2.55
C ALA A 5 7.32 17.29 -3.33
N LEU A 6 8.19 18.31 -3.30
CA LEU A 6 9.52 18.22 -3.93
C LEU A 6 10.40 17.17 -3.25
N LEU A 7 10.38 17.10 -1.92
CA LEU A 7 11.10 16.05 -1.19
C LEU A 7 10.59 14.65 -1.57
N HIS A 8 9.29 14.48 -1.76
CA HIS A 8 8.71 13.21 -2.16
C HIS A 8 9.23 12.76 -3.54
N PHE A 9 9.25 13.68 -4.52
CA PHE A 9 9.88 13.43 -5.82
C PHE A 9 11.36 13.01 -5.69
N LEU A 10 12.13 13.73 -4.88
CA LEU A 10 13.57 13.50 -4.73
C LEU A 10 13.88 12.18 -4.00
N VAL A 11 13.14 11.88 -2.94
CA VAL A 11 13.36 10.66 -2.15
C VAL A 11 13.01 9.41 -2.97
N ASP A 12 11.86 9.42 -3.65
CA ASP A 12 11.47 8.29 -4.49
C ASP A 12 12.42 8.13 -5.69
N GLY A 13 12.82 9.25 -6.33
CA GLY A 13 13.80 9.24 -7.41
C GLY A 13 15.17 8.72 -6.96
N LEU A 14 15.64 9.12 -5.78
CA LEU A 14 16.89 8.62 -5.18
C LEU A 14 16.81 7.11 -4.91
N CYS A 15 15.74 6.65 -4.30
CA CYS A 15 15.59 5.23 -3.95
C CYS A 15 15.64 4.35 -5.20
N ILE A 16 14.84 4.67 -6.22
CA ILE A 16 14.79 3.86 -7.44
C ILE A 16 16.10 3.98 -8.27
N CYS A 17 16.67 5.18 -8.34
CA CYS A 17 17.97 5.39 -9.01
C CYS A 17 19.08 4.55 -8.35
N SER A 18 19.14 4.53 -7.02
CA SER A 18 20.10 3.70 -6.27
C SER A 18 19.89 2.21 -6.53
N LEU A 19 18.63 1.73 -6.52
CA LEU A 19 18.30 0.34 -6.82
C LEU A 19 18.74 -0.05 -8.24
N TYR A 20 18.45 0.76 -9.24
CA TYR A 20 18.85 0.45 -10.63
C TYR A 20 20.36 0.45 -10.80
N LEU A 21 21.08 1.41 -10.21
CA LEU A 21 22.55 1.45 -10.25
C LEU A 21 23.17 0.25 -9.55
N MET A 22 22.58 -0.19 -8.44
CA MET A 22 23.07 -1.32 -7.66
C MET A 22 22.75 -2.66 -8.32
N VAL A 23 21.56 -2.82 -8.87
CA VAL A 23 21.02 -4.13 -9.22
C VAL A 23 21.10 -4.41 -10.70
N TYR A 24 21.24 -3.38 -11.54
CA TYR A 24 21.43 -3.56 -12.97
C TYR A 24 22.57 -4.55 -13.36
N PRO A 25 23.68 -4.66 -12.57
CA PRO A 25 24.70 -5.69 -12.81
C PRO A 25 24.28 -7.13 -12.49
N PHE A 26 23.18 -7.35 -11.76
CA PHE A 26 22.70 -8.67 -11.40
C PHE A 26 21.78 -9.26 -12.48
N ASN A 27 21.54 -10.56 -12.38
CA ASN A 27 20.50 -11.19 -13.19
C ASN A 27 19.09 -10.77 -12.70
N VAL A 28 18.08 -10.97 -13.58
CA VAL A 28 16.71 -10.51 -13.33
C VAL A 28 16.13 -11.05 -12.02
N SER A 29 16.39 -12.32 -11.67
CA SER A 29 15.83 -12.93 -10.46
C SER A 29 16.43 -12.32 -9.18
N GLN A 30 17.71 -12.04 -9.16
CA GLN A 30 18.36 -11.36 -8.03
C GLN A 30 17.88 -9.92 -7.91
N PHE A 31 17.72 -9.21 -9.04
CA PHE A 31 17.15 -7.88 -9.05
C PHE A 31 15.78 -7.86 -8.41
N VAL A 32 14.86 -8.74 -8.84
CA VAL A 32 13.51 -8.84 -8.30
C VAL A 32 13.54 -9.05 -6.78
N SER A 33 14.42 -9.92 -6.27
CA SER A 33 14.51 -10.20 -4.84
C SER A 33 14.86 -8.97 -4.01
N TYR A 34 15.86 -8.18 -4.44
CA TYR A 34 16.26 -6.95 -3.72
C TYR A 34 15.23 -5.84 -3.87
N PHE A 35 14.59 -5.73 -5.03
CA PHE A 35 13.50 -4.81 -5.27
C PHE A 35 12.27 -5.13 -4.41
N VAL A 36 11.92 -6.41 -4.27
CA VAL A 36 10.84 -6.87 -3.37
C VAL A 36 11.20 -6.56 -1.92
N LEU A 37 12.44 -6.84 -1.48
CA LEU A 37 12.89 -6.52 -0.12
C LEU A 37 12.75 -5.02 0.18
N TYR A 38 13.19 -4.17 -0.74
CA TYR A 38 13.00 -2.71 -0.63
C TYR A 38 11.52 -2.36 -0.48
N ASN A 39 10.65 -2.85 -1.37
CA ASN A 39 9.22 -2.52 -1.35
C ASN A 39 8.52 -3.02 -0.08
N VAL A 40 8.82 -4.23 0.38
CA VAL A 40 8.29 -4.75 1.65
C VAL A 40 8.65 -3.81 2.80
N LEU A 41 9.91 -3.40 2.90
CA LEU A 41 10.34 -2.49 3.96
C LEU A 41 9.81 -1.06 3.76
N ALA A 42 9.73 -0.59 2.53
CA ALA A 42 9.22 0.75 2.23
C ALA A 42 7.71 0.89 2.53
N PHE A 43 6.91 -0.14 2.29
CA PHE A 43 5.45 -0.07 2.44
C PHE A 43 4.94 -0.72 3.74
N LEU A 44 5.34 -1.96 4.05
CA LEU A 44 4.75 -2.68 5.18
C LEU A 44 5.24 -2.20 6.55
N THR A 45 6.34 -1.46 6.62
CA THR A 45 6.79 -0.86 7.89
C THR A 45 6.09 0.47 8.20
N GLN A 46 5.40 1.09 7.22
CA GLN A 46 4.80 2.41 7.40
C GLN A 46 3.71 2.47 8.49
N PRO A 47 2.87 1.47 8.75
CA PRO A 47 1.95 1.52 9.89
C PRO A 47 2.67 1.65 11.23
N LEU A 48 3.79 0.94 11.41
CA LEU A 48 4.59 1.02 12.62
C LEU A 48 5.29 2.37 12.74
N THR A 49 5.94 2.83 11.66
CA THR A 49 6.59 4.14 11.64
C THR A 49 5.58 5.27 11.81
N GLY A 50 4.35 5.12 11.26
CA GLY A 50 3.27 6.06 11.43
C GLY A 50 2.80 6.20 12.87
N TYR A 51 2.61 5.08 13.53
CA TYR A 51 2.30 5.04 14.95
C TYR A 51 3.38 5.71 15.82
N LEU A 52 4.65 5.52 15.47
CA LEU A 52 5.77 6.18 16.16
C LEU A 52 5.78 7.69 15.91
N VAL A 53 5.62 8.12 14.66
CA VAL A 53 5.60 9.54 14.28
C VAL A 53 4.48 10.28 15.00
N ASP A 54 3.30 9.67 15.14
CA ASP A 54 2.17 10.32 15.83
C ASP A 54 2.45 10.56 17.31
N ARG A 55 3.31 9.74 17.94
CA ARG A 55 3.67 9.87 19.37
C ARG A 55 4.86 10.76 19.67
N LEU A 56 5.70 11.03 18.68
CA LEU A 56 6.89 11.85 18.87
C LEU A 56 6.54 13.33 18.93
N GLU A 57 7.10 14.04 19.91
CA GLU A 57 6.99 15.51 20.02
C GLU A 57 7.80 16.18 18.91
N HIS A 58 9.03 15.75 18.72
CA HIS A 58 10.00 16.35 17.79
C HIS A 58 10.09 15.57 16.48
N LYS A 59 9.11 15.74 15.61
CA LYS A 59 8.96 15.00 14.35
C LYS A 59 10.08 15.22 13.32
N HIS A 60 10.87 16.29 13.48
CA HIS A 60 12.02 16.54 12.62
C HIS A 60 13.12 15.46 12.73
N TRP A 61 13.21 14.74 13.86
CA TRP A 61 14.14 13.62 14.02
C TRP A 61 13.84 12.47 13.07
N ILE A 62 12.57 12.26 12.70
CA ILE A 62 12.19 11.23 11.73
C ILE A 62 12.71 11.59 10.33
N LEU A 63 12.56 12.85 9.91
CA LEU A 63 13.14 13.31 8.64
C LEU A 63 14.66 13.19 8.65
N LEU A 64 15.34 13.57 9.74
CA LEU A 64 16.79 13.43 9.86
C LEU A 64 17.21 11.96 9.78
N ALA A 65 16.52 11.04 10.48
CA ALA A 65 16.79 9.62 10.42
C ALA A 65 16.59 9.07 9.00
N SER A 66 15.51 9.45 8.31
CA SER A 66 15.28 9.09 6.91
C SER A 66 16.43 9.52 6.02
N ILE A 67 16.79 10.80 6.04
CA ILE A 67 17.86 11.34 5.19
C ILE A 67 19.23 10.70 5.51
N LEU A 68 19.50 10.43 6.79
CA LEU A 68 20.70 9.71 7.20
C LEU A 68 20.76 8.31 6.59
N LEU A 69 19.67 7.53 6.69
CA LEU A 69 19.60 6.18 6.10
C LEU A 69 19.77 6.21 4.58
N LEU A 70 19.12 7.16 3.90
CA LEU A 70 19.26 7.33 2.45
C LEU A 70 20.67 7.76 2.06
N THR A 71 21.34 8.60 2.86
CA THR A 71 22.74 9.00 2.66
C THR A 71 23.67 7.80 2.82
N LEU A 72 23.46 7.01 3.88
CA LEU A 72 24.23 5.77 4.09
C LEU A 72 24.01 4.78 2.94
N ALA A 73 22.77 4.58 2.49
CA ALA A 73 22.47 3.73 1.35
C ALA A 73 23.21 4.19 0.09
N THR A 74 23.19 5.50 -0.20
CA THR A 74 23.93 6.07 -1.33
C THR A 74 25.44 5.85 -1.19
N GLY A 75 25.98 6.00 0.02
CA GLY A 75 27.40 5.72 0.31
C GLY A 75 27.75 4.26 0.04
N PHE A 76 26.94 3.30 0.53
CA PHE A 76 27.13 1.89 0.23
C PHE A 76 26.99 1.57 -1.25
N THR A 77 26.04 2.18 -1.96
CA THR A 77 25.88 2.04 -3.41
C THR A 77 27.16 2.51 -4.12
N THR A 78 27.72 3.65 -3.72
CA THR A 78 28.94 4.21 -4.29
C THR A 78 30.18 3.32 -4.06
N ILE A 79 30.37 2.83 -2.84
CA ILE A 79 31.50 1.96 -2.51
C ILE A 79 31.41 0.63 -3.28
N SER A 80 30.20 0.17 -3.53
CA SER A 80 29.94 -1.11 -4.18
C SER A 80 30.02 -1.07 -5.71
N GLN A 81 30.24 0.08 -6.33
CA GLN A 81 30.28 0.20 -7.80
C GLN A 81 31.35 -0.67 -8.48
N ASN A 82 32.44 -1.01 -7.78
CA ASN A 82 33.53 -1.83 -8.29
C ASN A 82 33.39 -3.34 -7.97
N GLY A 83 32.34 -3.74 -7.34
CA GLY A 83 32.06 -5.13 -6.97
C GLY A 83 30.97 -5.20 -5.91
N LEU A 84 29.76 -5.51 -6.34
CA LEU A 84 28.61 -5.59 -5.45
C LEU A 84 28.43 -7.03 -4.95
N SER A 85 28.57 -7.23 -3.65
CA SER A 85 28.21 -8.50 -3.00
C SER A 85 26.72 -8.53 -2.70
N SER A 86 26.14 -9.75 -2.63
CA SER A 86 24.76 -9.94 -2.22
C SER A 86 24.45 -9.32 -0.84
N MET A 87 25.41 -9.32 0.08
CA MET A 87 25.28 -8.70 1.40
C MET A 87 25.13 -7.18 1.27
N ASN A 88 25.94 -6.52 0.45
CA ASN A 88 25.84 -5.08 0.23
C ASN A 88 24.48 -4.73 -0.40
N ALA A 89 23.99 -5.53 -1.36
CA ALA A 89 22.69 -5.36 -1.97
C ALA A 89 21.55 -5.43 -0.94
N ILE A 90 21.60 -6.39 -0.01
CA ILE A 90 20.64 -6.49 1.10
C ILE A 90 20.71 -5.24 1.98
N VAL A 91 21.91 -4.84 2.41
CA VAL A 91 22.09 -3.65 3.27
C VAL A 91 21.52 -2.39 2.61
N ILE A 92 21.83 -2.17 1.34
CA ILE A 92 21.34 -1.02 0.58
C ILE A 92 19.80 -1.07 0.49
N SER A 93 19.22 -2.21 0.12
CA SER A 93 17.76 -2.37 0.04
C SER A 93 17.06 -2.11 1.38
N VAL A 94 17.66 -2.56 2.50
CA VAL A 94 17.13 -2.30 3.85
C VAL A 94 17.21 -0.83 4.20
N LEU A 95 18.35 -0.18 3.98
CA LEU A 95 18.54 1.24 4.30
C LEU A 95 17.60 2.13 3.46
N LEU A 96 17.47 1.85 2.15
CA LEU A 96 16.53 2.54 1.27
C LEU A 96 15.08 2.33 1.70
N GLY A 97 14.69 1.08 1.98
CA GLY A 97 13.30 0.74 2.35
C GLY A 97 12.87 1.42 3.64
N ILE A 98 13.68 1.32 4.70
CA ILE A 98 13.37 1.97 5.98
C ILE A 98 13.45 3.49 5.86
N GLY A 99 14.46 4.03 5.17
CA GLY A 99 14.61 5.47 4.95
C GLY A 99 13.42 6.06 4.19
N ASN A 100 12.95 5.37 3.14
CA ASN A 100 11.76 5.73 2.37
C ASN A 100 10.49 5.68 3.23
N SER A 101 10.30 4.61 4.00
CA SER A 101 9.16 4.46 4.93
C SER A 101 9.05 5.62 5.92
N LEU A 102 10.17 5.97 6.57
CA LEU A 102 10.23 7.09 7.52
C LEU A 102 9.86 8.42 6.86
N PHE A 103 10.40 8.67 5.66
CA PHE A 103 10.10 9.88 4.90
C PHE A 103 8.62 10.00 4.55
N HIS A 104 8.04 8.94 3.98
CA HIS A 104 6.65 8.95 3.51
C HIS A 104 5.68 9.25 4.63
N VAL A 105 5.83 8.58 5.77
CA VAL A 105 4.94 8.78 6.92
C VAL A 105 5.13 10.17 7.52
N TRP A 106 6.39 10.61 7.68
CA TRP A 106 6.67 11.96 8.15
C TRP A 106 6.05 13.02 7.23
N GLY A 107 6.27 12.90 5.92
CA GLY A 107 5.79 13.86 4.92
C GLY A 107 4.27 13.88 4.84
N GLY A 108 3.62 12.71 4.79
CA GLY A 108 2.16 12.58 4.78
C GLY A 108 1.50 13.19 6.01
N GLN A 109 2.03 12.88 7.20
CA GLN A 109 1.57 13.44 8.48
C GLN A 109 1.77 14.95 8.52
N GLN A 110 2.94 15.46 8.12
CA GLN A 110 3.21 16.91 8.13
C GLN A 110 2.26 17.67 7.19
N VAL A 111 2.01 17.15 5.99
CA VAL A 111 1.08 17.79 5.06
C VAL A 111 -0.34 17.78 5.61
N ALA A 112 -0.82 16.65 6.14
CA ALA A 112 -2.14 16.56 6.74
C ALA A 112 -2.32 17.57 7.88
N VAL A 113 -1.38 17.62 8.82
CA VAL A 113 -1.45 18.52 9.99
C VAL A 113 -1.34 19.99 9.57
N GLN A 114 -0.34 20.35 8.76
CA GLN A 114 -0.11 21.74 8.39
C GLN A 114 -1.21 22.36 7.53
N THR A 115 -1.89 21.54 6.71
CA THR A 115 -2.93 22.04 5.81
C THR A 115 -4.35 21.80 6.32
N GLY A 116 -4.49 21.23 7.51
CA GLY A 116 -5.81 20.94 8.07
C GLY A 116 -6.52 19.82 7.34
N ASN A 117 -5.80 18.82 6.90
CA ASN A 117 -6.34 17.72 6.11
C ASN A 117 -6.99 18.20 4.80
N ASP A 118 -6.44 19.26 4.17
CA ASP A 118 -6.96 19.73 2.87
C ASP A 118 -6.67 18.70 1.78
N ILE A 119 -7.73 18.17 1.19
CA ILE A 119 -7.68 17.10 0.19
C ILE A 119 -6.81 17.44 -1.04
N ARG A 120 -6.73 18.73 -1.45
CA ARG A 120 -5.88 19.20 -2.54
C ARG A 120 -4.41 19.07 -2.19
N SER A 121 -4.07 19.47 -0.98
CA SER A 121 -2.70 19.42 -0.47
C SER A 121 -2.19 18.00 -0.32
N LEU A 122 -3.05 17.09 0.13
CA LEU A 122 -2.76 15.66 0.20
C LEU A 122 -2.53 15.08 -1.20
N GLY A 123 -3.39 15.42 -2.17
CA GLY A 123 -3.24 15.00 -3.57
C GLY A 123 -1.94 15.46 -4.20
N VAL A 124 -1.58 16.73 -4.03
CA VAL A 124 -0.30 17.28 -4.55
C VAL A 124 0.91 16.62 -3.90
N PHE A 125 0.86 16.33 -2.58
CA PHE A 125 1.96 15.64 -1.90
C PHE A 125 2.19 14.24 -2.48
N VAL A 126 1.14 13.42 -2.57
CA VAL A 126 1.28 12.03 -3.02
C VAL A 126 1.47 11.88 -4.53
N SER A 127 1.28 12.97 -5.29
CA SER A 127 1.40 12.93 -6.75
C SER A 127 2.85 12.87 -7.23
N THR A 128 3.75 13.61 -6.59
CA THR A 128 5.10 13.85 -7.09
C THR A 128 6.01 12.64 -6.98
N GLY A 129 5.77 11.74 -6.01
CA GLY A 129 6.53 10.49 -5.87
C GLY A 129 6.46 9.60 -7.12
N ALA A 130 5.29 9.49 -7.75
CA ALA A 130 5.13 8.69 -8.97
C ALA A 130 6.08 9.16 -10.10
N LEU A 131 6.22 10.47 -10.27
CA LEU A 131 7.15 11.02 -11.26
C LEU A 131 8.60 10.84 -10.81
N GLY A 132 8.89 10.95 -9.51
CA GLY A 132 10.22 10.70 -8.95
C GLY A 132 10.70 9.28 -9.27
N LEU A 133 9.85 8.27 -9.04
CA LEU A 133 10.13 6.89 -9.39
C LEU A 133 10.45 6.73 -10.90
N ALA A 134 9.63 7.30 -11.77
CA ALA A 134 9.83 7.18 -13.23
C ALA A 134 11.13 7.85 -13.69
N VAL A 135 11.39 9.08 -13.23
CA VAL A 135 12.61 9.81 -13.57
C VAL A 135 13.85 9.09 -13.04
N GLY A 136 13.80 8.59 -11.81
CA GLY A 136 14.89 7.81 -11.23
C GLY A 136 15.15 6.49 -11.96
N ALA A 137 14.09 5.82 -12.46
CA ALA A 137 14.20 4.57 -13.20
C ALA A 137 14.67 4.75 -14.65
N VAL A 138 14.21 5.81 -15.34
CA VAL A 138 14.54 6.03 -16.76
C VAL A 138 15.90 6.69 -16.93
N PHE A 139 16.26 7.62 -16.07
CA PHE A 139 17.49 8.41 -16.16
C PHE A 139 18.52 8.05 -15.07
N PHE A 140 18.44 6.81 -14.52
CA PHE A 140 19.38 6.41 -13.47
C PHE A 140 20.84 6.60 -13.90
N SER A 141 21.58 7.31 -13.07
CA SER A 141 22.98 7.58 -13.24
C SER A 141 23.60 8.07 -11.92
N TRP A 142 24.90 8.02 -11.79
CA TRP A 142 25.60 8.52 -10.61
C TRP A 142 25.35 10.02 -10.37
N TRP A 143 25.28 10.82 -11.44
CA TRP A 143 24.96 12.24 -11.34
C TRP A 143 23.53 12.48 -10.82
N MET A 144 22.57 11.69 -11.29
CA MET A 144 21.19 11.76 -10.81
C MET A 144 21.10 11.35 -9.33
N LEU A 145 21.79 10.27 -8.95
CA LEU A 145 21.80 9.80 -7.56
C LEU A 145 22.32 10.88 -6.60
N TYR A 146 23.50 11.45 -6.91
CA TYR A 146 24.06 12.51 -6.07
C TYR A 146 23.24 13.81 -6.14
N GLY A 147 22.67 14.14 -7.30
CA GLY A 147 21.80 15.29 -7.48
C GLY A 147 20.53 15.18 -6.63
N PHE A 148 19.88 14.03 -6.65
CA PHE A 148 18.72 13.76 -5.78
C PHE A 148 19.09 13.84 -4.30
N LEU A 149 20.19 13.22 -3.88
CA LEU A 149 20.64 13.27 -2.49
C LEU A 149 20.94 14.70 -2.03
N LEU A 150 21.73 15.45 -2.78
CA LEU A 150 22.09 16.82 -2.45
C LEU A 150 20.85 17.71 -2.33
N ALA A 151 19.94 17.63 -3.31
CA ALA A 151 18.70 18.41 -3.29
C ALA A 151 17.79 18.00 -2.13
N ALA A 152 17.68 16.69 -1.82
CA ALA A 152 16.91 16.20 -0.68
C ALA A 152 17.50 16.69 0.65
N CYS A 153 18.82 16.68 0.82
CA CYS A 153 19.49 17.21 2.01
C CYS A 153 19.21 18.72 2.18
N LEU A 154 19.40 19.51 1.12
CA LEU A 154 19.17 20.97 1.18
C LEU A 154 17.72 21.32 1.49
N LEU A 155 16.76 20.64 0.85
CA LEU A 155 15.34 20.85 1.13
C LEU A 155 14.92 20.36 2.51
N SER A 156 15.55 19.30 3.04
CA SER A 156 15.30 18.82 4.41
C SER A 156 15.75 19.83 5.45
N ILE A 157 16.88 20.49 5.27
CA ILE A 157 17.32 21.58 6.13
C ILE A 157 16.27 22.72 6.14
N LYS A 158 15.75 23.08 4.96
CA LYS A 158 14.70 24.11 4.87
C LYS A 158 13.39 23.64 5.50
N ALA A 159 13.00 22.38 5.33
CA ALA A 159 11.81 21.80 5.95
C ALA A 159 11.93 21.84 7.49
N ILE A 160 13.06 21.42 8.05
CA ILE A 160 13.31 21.42 9.49
C ILE A 160 13.26 22.85 10.05
N ARG A 161 13.91 23.81 9.39
CA ARG A 161 13.84 25.23 9.80
C ARG A 161 12.41 25.77 9.80
N THR A 162 11.57 25.30 8.89
CA THR A 162 10.16 25.70 8.83
C THR A 162 9.36 25.06 9.98
N LEU A 163 9.66 23.82 10.35
CA LEU A 163 9.02 23.10 11.47
C LEU A 163 9.41 23.66 12.85
N LEU A 164 10.62 24.17 12.98
CA LEU A 164 11.09 24.77 14.23
C LEU A 164 10.47 26.16 14.50
N ARG A 165 9.75 26.74 13.53
CA ARG A 165 8.98 27.96 13.77
C ARG A 165 7.70 27.60 14.55
N PRO A 166 7.31 28.38 15.58
CA PRO A 166 6.07 28.13 16.29
C PRO A 166 4.88 28.18 15.32
N LEU A 167 4.12 27.08 15.26
CA LEU A 167 2.86 27.05 14.52
C LEU A 167 1.85 27.94 15.23
N PRO A 168 0.99 28.70 14.53
CA PRO A 168 -0.13 29.38 15.16
C PRO A 168 -0.98 28.33 15.90
N ILE A 169 -1.34 28.66 17.13
CA ILE A 169 -2.17 27.81 18.00
C ILE A 169 -3.46 27.53 17.25
N ARG A 170 -3.71 26.27 16.98
CA ARG A 170 -4.91 25.82 16.29
C ARG A 170 -5.99 25.58 17.33
N ASP A 171 -7.08 26.32 17.27
CA ASP A 171 -8.24 26.07 18.12
C ASP A 171 -8.72 24.64 17.93
N GLY A 172 -8.62 23.84 19.00
CA GLY A 172 -8.92 22.42 19.04
C GLY A 172 -10.41 22.04 18.99
N SER A 173 -11.28 22.93 18.49
CA SER A 173 -12.73 22.83 18.67
C SER A 173 -13.50 21.94 17.66
N ILE A 174 -12.82 21.30 16.69
CA ILE A 174 -13.53 20.52 15.66
C ILE A 174 -13.52 19.00 15.94
N TYR A 175 -12.77 18.48 16.91
CA TYR A 175 -12.53 17.04 17.09
C TYR A 175 -12.91 16.44 18.45
N SER A 176 -13.82 17.05 19.22
CA SER A 176 -14.29 16.45 20.46
C SER A 176 -15.75 16.02 20.33
N GLN A 177 -15.99 14.79 19.92
CA GLN A 177 -17.12 13.95 20.35
C GLN A 177 -17.10 12.60 19.62
N GLY A 178 -16.53 11.59 20.23
CA GLY A 178 -16.66 10.21 19.82
C GLY A 178 -16.60 9.30 21.05
N GLY A 179 -17.76 8.95 21.60
CA GLY A 179 -17.87 7.99 22.69
C GLY A 179 -17.44 6.57 22.28
N ASP A 180 -17.20 5.69 23.25
CA ASP A 180 -16.65 4.33 23.07
C ASP A 180 -17.42 3.41 22.09
N ALA A 181 -18.69 3.67 21.82
CA ALA A 181 -19.48 2.94 20.82
C ALA A 181 -18.99 3.18 19.36
N GLY A 182 -18.33 4.31 19.09
CA GLY A 182 -17.77 4.62 17.78
C GLY A 182 -16.52 3.83 17.42
N LYS A 183 -15.73 3.38 18.38
CA LYS A 183 -14.40 2.78 18.13
C LYS A 183 -14.43 1.48 17.32
N SER A 184 -15.44 0.63 17.49
CA SER A 184 -15.57 -0.63 16.73
C SER A 184 -16.01 -0.40 15.29
N PHE A 185 -16.89 0.58 15.08
CA PHE A 185 -17.40 0.94 13.75
C PHE A 185 -16.31 1.62 12.89
N PHE A 186 -15.51 2.49 13.51
CA PHE A 186 -14.36 3.15 12.86
C PHE A 186 -13.31 2.15 12.33
N SER A 187 -13.04 1.06 13.04
CA SER A 187 -12.08 0.04 12.60
C SER A 187 -12.50 -0.65 11.31
N VAL A 188 -13.80 -0.91 11.12
CA VAL A 188 -14.30 -1.54 9.89
C VAL A 188 -14.17 -0.60 8.70
N PHE A 189 -14.48 0.68 8.86
CA PHE A 189 -14.32 1.66 7.77
C PHE A 189 -12.87 1.84 7.34
N VAL A 190 -11.92 1.80 8.26
CA VAL A 190 -10.48 1.84 7.93
C VAL A 190 -10.10 0.63 7.07
N ILE A 191 -10.56 -0.57 7.42
CA ILE A 191 -10.32 -1.79 6.63
C ILE A 191 -10.93 -1.66 5.22
N VAL A 192 -12.15 -1.14 5.11
CA VAL A 192 -12.80 -0.89 3.80
C VAL A 192 -11.98 0.09 2.97
N VAL A 193 -11.49 1.18 3.57
CA VAL A 193 -10.64 2.15 2.85
C VAL A 193 -9.33 1.51 2.41
N MET A 194 -8.71 0.66 3.24
CA MET A 194 -7.52 -0.12 2.87
C MET A 194 -7.81 -1.06 1.69
N ALA A 195 -8.94 -1.77 1.72
CA ALA A 195 -9.35 -2.64 0.61
C ALA A 195 -9.55 -1.86 -0.71
N VAL A 196 -10.15 -0.66 -0.64
CA VAL A 196 -10.29 0.24 -1.81
C VAL A 196 -8.91 0.67 -2.33
N VAL A 197 -7.94 0.92 -1.45
CA VAL A 197 -6.57 1.28 -1.85
C VAL A 197 -5.85 0.10 -2.51
N ALA A 198 -6.01 -1.11 -1.98
CA ALA A 198 -5.47 -2.33 -2.59
C ALA A 198 -6.10 -2.57 -3.98
N LEU A 199 -7.42 -2.47 -4.10
CA LEU A 199 -8.13 -2.57 -5.37
C LEU A 199 -7.65 -1.52 -6.37
N ARG A 200 -7.45 -0.28 -5.94
CA ARG A 200 -6.90 0.78 -6.79
C ARG A 200 -5.49 0.44 -7.29
N ALA A 201 -4.61 -0.06 -6.41
CA ALA A 201 -3.25 -0.43 -6.80
C ALA A 201 -3.26 -1.53 -7.86
N TRP A 202 -4.11 -2.55 -7.67
CA TRP A 202 -4.32 -3.59 -8.67
C TRP A 202 -4.87 -3.02 -9.99
N LEU A 203 -5.92 -2.19 -9.96
CA LEU A 203 -6.51 -1.58 -11.16
C LEU A 203 -5.49 -0.72 -11.93
N CYS A 204 -4.60 0.00 -11.25
CA CYS A 204 -3.58 0.80 -11.92
C CYS A 204 -2.67 -0.05 -12.81
N GLU A 205 -2.31 -1.24 -12.34
CA GLU A 205 -1.47 -2.17 -13.10
C GLU A 205 -2.28 -2.89 -14.19
N ASP A 206 -3.48 -3.35 -13.87
CA ASP A 206 -4.33 -4.12 -14.77
C ASP A 206 -4.76 -3.29 -16.00
N VAL A 207 -5.21 -2.04 -15.81
CA VAL A 207 -5.60 -1.17 -16.93
C VAL A 207 -4.44 -0.81 -17.86
N THR A 208 -3.21 -1.03 -17.44
CA THR A 208 -2.00 -0.73 -18.22
C THR A 208 -1.17 -1.98 -18.54
N ALA A 209 -1.71 -3.17 -18.29
CA ALA A 209 -0.99 -4.43 -18.44
C ALA A 209 -0.50 -4.68 -19.87
N ASP A 210 -1.30 -4.32 -20.87
CA ASP A 210 -0.98 -4.50 -22.29
C ASP A 210 -0.08 -3.39 -22.87
N ILE A 211 0.28 -2.39 -22.06
CA ILE A 211 1.14 -1.29 -22.51
C ILE A 211 2.61 -1.70 -22.37
N GLU A 212 3.33 -1.72 -23.49
CA GLU A 212 4.76 -1.95 -23.48
C GLU A 212 5.50 -0.88 -22.65
N ARG A 213 6.34 -1.30 -21.71
CA ARG A 213 7.06 -0.44 -20.77
C ARG A 213 8.31 0.19 -21.39
N THR A 214 8.20 0.86 -22.54
CA THR A 214 9.28 1.68 -23.07
C THR A 214 9.56 2.86 -22.14
N GLN A 215 10.77 3.45 -22.23
CA GLN A 215 11.14 4.60 -21.38
C GLN A 215 10.12 5.75 -21.49
N THR A 216 9.67 6.06 -22.70
CA THR A 216 8.67 7.10 -22.95
C THR A 216 7.32 6.74 -22.30
N MET A 217 6.88 5.47 -22.40
CA MET A 217 5.62 5.03 -21.78
C MET A 217 5.70 5.01 -20.27
N VAL A 218 6.82 4.61 -19.68
CA VAL A 218 7.02 4.70 -18.22
C VAL A 218 6.88 6.13 -17.72
N LEU A 219 7.46 7.11 -18.42
CA LEU A 219 7.31 8.53 -18.08
C LEU A 219 5.87 9.00 -18.27
N LEU A 220 5.22 8.62 -19.37
CA LEU A 220 3.84 9.02 -19.67
C LEU A 220 2.84 8.45 -18.66
N LEU A 221 2.95 7.16 -18.32
CA LEU A 221 2.12 6.51 -17.31
C LEU A 221 2.28 7.17 -15.95
N SER A 222 3.53 7.44 -15.55
CA SER A 222 3.82 8.09 -14.27
C SER A 222 3.35 9.55 -14.23
N LEU A 223 3.48 10.27 -15.32
CA LEU A 223 2.92 11.62 -15.45
C LEU A 223 1.39 11.61 -15.36
N THR A 224 0.74 10.66 -16.02
CA THR A 224 -0.72 10.47 -15.95
C THR A 224 -1.18 10.15 -14.52
N ALA A 225 -0.49 9.24 -13.84
CA ALA A 225 -0.77 8.91 -12.44
C ALA A 225 -0.54 10.12 -11.51
N MET A 226 0.55 10.87 -11.72
CA MET A 226 0.83 12.12 -10.99
C MET A 226 -0.30 13.13 -11.18
N LEU A 227 -0.70 13.39 -12.42
CA LEU A 227 -1.78 14.34 -12.73
C LEU A 227 -3.11 13.89 -12.10
N GLY A 228 -3.45 12.61 -12.18
CA GLY A 228 -4.64 12.05 -11.53
C GLY A 228 -4.64 12.30 -10.03
N LYS A 229 -3.56 11.91 -9.33
CA LYS A 229 -3.41 12.12 -7.88
C LYS A 229 -3.53 13.60 -7.49
N ALA A 230 -2.89 14.50 -8.24
CA ALA A 230 -2.96 15.93 -7.97
C ALA A 230 -4.38 16.47 -8.24
N PHE A 231 -4.94 16.15 -9.41
CA PHE A 231 -6.22 16.70 -9.87
C PHE A 231 -7.41 16.23 -9.03
N GLY A 232 -7.39 14.98 -8.53
CA GLY A 232 -8.49 14.41 -7.75
C GLY A 232 -8.90 15.28 -6.55
N GLY A 233 -7.93 15.85 -5.83
CA GLY A 233 -8.22 16.77 -4.73
C GLY A 233 -8.89 18.09 -5.17
N PHE A 234 -8.47 18.65 -6.30
CA PHE A 234 -9.10 19.85 -6.86
C PHE A 234 -10.51 19.54 -7.36
N LEU A 235 -10.69 18.40 -8.03
CA LEU A 235 -12.00 17.98 -8.53
C LEU A 235 -13.04 17.89 -7.39
N CYS A 236 -12.65 17.31 -6.24
CA CYS A 236 -13.51 17.25 -5.06
C CYS A 236 -13.92 18.63 -4.53
N LYS A 237 -13.06 19.65 -4.68
CA LYS A 237 -13.40 21.02 -4.28
C LYS A 237 -14.28 21.76 -5.30
N TRP A 238 -14.18 21.43 -6.59
CA TRP A 238 -14.94 22.11 -7.64
C TRP A 238 -16.37 21.61 -7.75
N ILE A 239 -16.58 20.30 -7.76
CA ILE A 239 -17.92 19.70 -7.99
C ILE A 239 -18.50 19.02 -6.74
N GLY A 240 -17.77 19.05 -5.61
CA GLY A 240 -18.15 18.36 -4.38
C GLY A 240 -17.69 16.90 -4.35
N LEU A 241 -17.52 16.38 -3.13
CA LEU A 241 -16.92 15.05 -2.91
C LEU A 241 -17.72 13.93 -3.60
N LEU A 242 -19.05 13.91 -3.43
CA LEU A 242 -19.91 12.84 -3.98
C LEU A 242 -19.83 12.77 -5.50
N TRP A 243 -20.03 13.90 -6.19
CA TRP A 243 -19.98 13.94 -7.66
C TRP A 243 -18.60 13.65 -8.22
N ALA A 244 -17.55 14.11 -7.52
CA ALA A 244 -16.19 13.79 -7.88
C ALA A 244 -15.91 12.28 -7.81
N VAL A 245 -16.31 11.61 -6.72
CA VAL A 245 -16.15 10.14 -6.57
C VAL A 245 -16.95 9.39 -7.62
N ILE A 246 -18.20 9.80 -7.89
CA ILE A 246 -19.01 9.18 -8.96
C ILE A 246 -18.30 9.32 -10.31
N LEU A 247 -17.82 10.51 -10.65
CA LEU A 247 -17.10 10.74 -11.90
C LEU A 247 -15.82 9.91 -12.00
N MET A 248 -15.04 9.80 -10.92
CA MET A 248 -13.82 8.99 -10.87
C MET A 248 -14.13 7.50 -11.11
N VAL A 249 -15.15 6.96 -10.45
CA VAL A 249 -15.54 5.55 -10.57
C VAL A 249 -16.12 5.28 -11.96
N VAL A 250 -17.10 6.08 -12.41
CA VAL A 250 -17.73 5.91 -13.72
C VAL A 250 -16.71 6.10 -14.83
N GLY A 251 -15.84 7.11 -14.74
CA GLY A 251 -14.77 7.33 -15.72
C GLY A 251 -13.79 6.17 -15.81
N THR A 252 -13.39 5.60 -14.66
CA THR A 252 -12.53 4.42 -14.62
C THR A 252 -13.22 3.22 -15.27
N VAL A 253 -14.44 2.87 -14.83
CA VAL A 253 -15.17 1.70 -15.30
C VAL A 253 -15.51 1.83 -16.78
N ALA A 254 -15.97 2.99 -17.23
CA ALA A 254 -16.30 3.22 -18.64
C ALA A 254 -15.06 3.03 -19.54
N CYS A 255 -13.93 3.64 -19.19
CA CYS A 255 -12.70 3.49 -19.97
C CYS A 255 -12.11 2.06 -19.90
N TYR A 256 -12.32 1.34 -18.79
CA TYR A 256 -11.88 -0.04 -18.62
C TYR A 256 -12.69 -1.03 -19.46
N LEU A 257 -14.01 -0.85 -19.55
CA LEU A 257 -14.92 -1.75 -20.29
C LEU A 257 -14.97 -1.50 -21.79
N LEU A 258 -14.53 -0.33 -22.26
CA LEU A 258 -14.49 -0.03 -23.68
C LEU A 258 -13.37 -0.82 -24.39
N PRO A 259 -13.56 -1.19 -25.69
CA PRO A 259 -12.52 -1.89 -26.45
C PRO A 259 -11.20 -1.12 -26.48
N GLN A 260 -10.12 -1.76 -26.07
CA GLN A 260 -8.79 -1.16 -25.95
C GLN A 260 -8.09 -1.08 -27.31
N THR A 261 -8.59 -0.24 -28.21
CA THR A 261 -8.03 -0.06 -29.57
C THR A 261 -6.82 0.87 -29.63
N SER A 262 -6.54 1.60 -28.53
CA SER A 262 -5.42 2.55 -28.44
C SER A 262 -4.98 2.72 -26.98
N TYR A 263 -3.79 3.28 -26.76
CA TYR A 263 -3.29 3.58 -25.41
C TYR A 263 -4.06 4.70 -24.68
N LEU A 264 -4.96 5.40 -25.37
CA LEU A 264 -5.65 6.55 -24.80
C LEU A 264 -6.63 6.14 -23.68
N LEU A 265 -7.45 5.10 -23.90
CA LEU A 265 -8.42 4.63 -22.89
C LEU A 265 -7.74 4.11 -21.61
N PRO A 266 -6.68 3.26 -21.66
CA PRO A 266 -5.89 2.92 -20.51
C PRO A 266 -5.31 4.12 -19.74
N LEU A 267 -4.80 5.13 -20.44
CA LEU A 267 -4.28 6.34 -19.80
C LEU A 267 -5.39 7.14 -19.11
N ILE A 268 -6.57 7.28 -19.73
CA ILE A 268 -7.71 7.96 -19.10
C ILE A 268 -8.20 7.17 -17.89
N ALA A 269 -8.29 5.82 -17.98
CA ALA A 269 -8.64 4.98 -16.84
C ALA A 269 -7.63 5.13 -15.71
N LEU A 270 -6.33 5.09 -16.01
CA LEU A 270 -5.24 5.32 -15.05
C LEU A 270 -5.34 6.68 -14.37
N PHE A 271 -5.68 7.72 -15.12
CA PHE A 271 -5.91 9.07 -14.58
C PHE A 271 -7.05 9.05 -13.55
N PHE A 272 -8.24 8.55 -13.92
CA PHE A 272 -9.41 8.56 -13.05
C PHE A 272 -9.21 7.67 -11.81
N VAL A 273 -8.61 6.50 -11.96
CA VAL A 273 -8.29 5.62 -10.82
C VAL A 273 -7.37 6.32 -9.82
N ASN A 274 -6.38 7.06 -10.30
CA ASN A 274 -5.46 7.81 -9.45
C ASN A 274 -6.11 9.06 -8.82
N CYS A 275 -7.16 9.64 -9.41
CA CYS A 275 -7.92 10.72 -8.80
C CYS A 275 -8.55 10.33 -7.45
N THR A 276 -8.75 9.03 -7.17
CA THR A 276 -9.30 8.54 -5.90
C THR A 276 -8.29 8.60 -4.73
N MET A 277 -6.99 8.75 -5.02
CA MET A 277 -5.93 8.72 -4.00
C MET A 277 -6.09 9.78 -2.89
N PRO A 278 -6.26 11.08 -3.19
CA PRO A 278 -6.44 12.09 -2.17
C PRO A 278 -7.73 11.88 -1.36
N VAL A 279 -8.77 11.28 -1.96
CA VAL A 279 -10.04 10.98 -1.27
C VAL A 279 -9.82 9.93 -0.19
N THR A 280 -9.17 8.82 -0.53
CA THR A 280 -8.90 7.74 0.43
C THR A 280 -7.98 8.20 1.56
N LEU A 281 -6.98 9.03 1.26
CA LEU A 281 -6.08 9.57 2.28
C LEU A 281 -6.80 10.58 3.20
N TRP A 282 -7.59 11.49 2.63
CA TRP A 282 -8.42 12.41 3.39
C TRP A 282 -9.38 11.66 4.32
N LEU A 283 -10.05 10.63 3.80
CA LEU A 283 -11.00 9.82 4.55
C LEU A 283 -10.32 9.06 5.70
N ALA A 284 -9.15 8.46 5.45
CA ALA A 284 -8.39 7.78 6.50
C ALA A 284 -8.01 8.72 7.65
N ASN A 285 -7.61 9.96 7.34
CA ASN A 285 -7.32 10.97 8.36
C ASN A 285 -8.58 11.41 9.13
N VAL A 286 -9.74 11.44 8.49
CA VAL A 286 -11.03 11.70 9.17
C VAL A 286 -11.41 10.54 10.09
N LEU A 287 -11.16 9.30 9.66
CA LEU A 287 -11.45 8.09 10.44
C LEU A 287 -10.45 7.86 11.59
N LEU A 288 -9.25 8.38 11.50
CA LEU A 288 -8.18 8.25 12.51
C LEU A 288 -7.71 9.64 12.98
N PRO A 289 -8.56 10.42 13.64
CA PRO A 289 -8.20 11.78 14.07
C PRO A 289 -7.01 11.75 15.02
N GLN A 290 -6.10 12.71 14.86
CA GLN A 290 -4.84 12.83 15.60
C GLN A 290 -3.85 11.64 15.40
N ARG A 291 -4.09 10.81 14.38
CA ARG A 291 -3.22 9.68 14.00
C ARG A 291 -2.93 9.71 12.50
N GLU A 292 -2.61 10.87 11.98
CA GLU A 292 -2.39 11.11 10.54
C GLU A 292 -1.20 10.29 10.00
N GLY A 293 -0.18 10.06 10.85
CA GLY A 293 0.95 9.19 10.51
C GLY A 293 0.54 7.73 10.36
N LEU A 294 -0.24 7.22 11.33
CA LEU A 294 -0.79 5.86 11.25
C LEU A 294 -1.76 5.72 10.06
N ALA A 295 -2.62 6.70 9.82
CA ALA A 295 -3.55 6.70 8.70
C ALA A 295 -2.81 6.60 7.36
N PHE A 296 -1.78 7.43 7.17
CA PHE A 296 -0.93 7.39 5.99
C PHE A 296 -0.23 6.03 5.85
N GLY A 297 0.36 5.53 6.94
CA GLY A 297 1.07 4.25 6.95
C GLY A 297 0.20 3.06 6.59
N LEU A 298 -1.03 2.99 7.12
CA LEU A 298 -2.00 1.93 6.80
C LEU A 298 -2.38 1.94 5.31
N LEU A 299 -2.61 3.11 4.72
CA LEU A 299 -2.93 3.21 3.30
C LEU A 299 -1.74 2.86 2.40
N ALA A 300 -0.54 3.24 2.80
CA ALA A 300 0.67 2.86 2.07
C ALA A 300 0.90 1.34 2.12
N ALA A 301 0.75 0.71 3.29
CA ALA A 301 0.83 -0.74 3.41
C ALA A 301 -0.25 -1.46 2.57
N ALA A 302 -1.45 -0.89 2.45
CA ALA A 302 -2.53 -1.44 1.65
C ALA A 302 -2.26 -1.42 0.13
N LEU A 303 -1.26 -0.69 -0.36
CA LEU A 303 -0.83 -0.76 -1.76
C LEU A 303 -0.17 -2.10 -2.09
N MET A 304 0.55 -2.68 -1.12
CA MET A 304 1.34 -3.89 -1.35
C MET A 304 0.49 -5.10 -1.80
N PRO A 305 -0.61 -5.46 -1.14
CA PRO A 305 -1.51 -6.50 -1.63
C PRO A 305 -2.00 -6.24 -3.06
N GLY A 306 -2.33 -5.00 -3.41
CA GLY A 306 -2.76 -4.64 -4.76
C GLY A 306 -1.68 -4.91 -5.82
N TYR A 307 -0.44 -4.54 -5.54
CA TYR A 307 0.70 -4.85 -6.43
C TYR A 307 1.00 -6.35 -6.52
N LEU A 308 0.86 -7.10 -5.44
CA LEU A 308 1.03 -8.55 -5.47
C LEU A 308 -0.03 -9.27 -6.31
N LEU A 309 -1.22 -8.68 -6.43
CA LEU A 309 -2.32 -9.22 -7.22
C LEU A 309 -2.14 -9.04 -8.75
N THR A 310 -1.18 -8.25 -9.21
CA THR A 310 -1.03 -7.90 -10.65
C THR A 310 -0.67 -9.09 -11.55
N ASN A 311 -0.06 -10.13 -10.99
CA ASN A 311 0.29 -11.33 -11.73
C ASN A 311 -0.86 -12.35 -11.83
N PHE A 312 -2.06 -12.01 -11.34
CA PHE A 312 -3.18 -12.91 -11.22
C PHE A 312 -4.46 -12.25 -11.72
N THR A 313 -5.27 -12.99 -12.43
CA THR A 313 -6.60 -12.49 -12.83
C THR A 313 -7.45 -12.26 -11.58
N LEU A 314 -8.30 -11.23 -11.62
CA LEU A 314 -9.24 -10.91 -10.53
C LEU A 314 -10.05 -12.14 -10.09
N VAL A 315 -10.40 -13.00 -11.05
CA VAL A 315 -11.14 -14.24 -10.81
C VAL A 315 -10.36 -15.21 -9.92
N THR A 316 -9.04 -15.32 -10.08
CA THR A 316 -8.18 -16.25 -9.32
C THR A 316 -8.10 -15.93 -7.83
N PHE A 317 -8.29 -14.65 -7.44
CA PHE A 317 -8.24 -14.22 -6.05
C PHE A 317 -9.60 -13.94 -5.44
N LEU A 318 -10.46 -13.21 -6.16
CA LEU A 318 -11.76 -12.82 -5.62
C LEU A 318 -12.70 -14.01 -5.47
N VAL A 319 -12.70 -14.93 -6.41
CA VAL A 319 -13.59 -16.10 -6.34
C VAL A 319 -13.25 -16.97 -5.12
N PRO A 320 -11.99 -17.43 -4.90
CA PRO A 320 -11.65 -18.17 -3.70
C PRO A 320 -11.93 -17.39 -2.42
N LEU A 321 -11.52 -16.12 -2.36
CA LEU A 321 -11.75 -15.28 -1.18
C LEU A 321 -13.23 -15.13 -0.85
N VAL A 322 -14.07 -14.78 -1.83
CA VAL A 322 -15.52 -14.63 -1.63
C VAL A 322 -16.17 -15.97 -1.24
N CYS A 323 -15.77 -17.05 -1.88
CA CYS A 323 -16.25 -18.40 -1.53
C CYS A 323 -15.88 -18.76 -0.09
N THR A 324 -14.61 -18.55 0.30
CA THR A 324 -14.16 -18.82 1.68
C THR A 324 -14.94 -17.99 2.69
N ILE A 325 -15.09 -16.68 2.45
CA ILE A 325 -15.88 -15.79 3.34
C ILE A 325 -17.33 -16.29 3.47
N ILE A 326 -18.00 -16.64 2.36
CA ILE A 326 -19.39 -17.13 2.37
C ILE A 326 -19.49 -18.43 3.16
N ILE A 327 -18.57 -19.37 2.92
CA ILE A 327 -18.55 -20.67 3.60
C ILE A 327 -18.36 -20.48 5.11
N GLU A 328 -17.39 -19.70 5.50
CA GLU A 328 -17.08 -19.50 6.93
C GLU A 328 -18.18 -18.73 7.65
N LEU A 329 -18.75 -17.69 7.05
CA LEU A 329 -19.93 -17.03 7.59
C LEU A 329 -21.10 -18.01 7.73
N GLY A 330 -21.27 -18.92 6.76
CA GLY A 330 -22.25 -20.00 6.82
C GLY A 330 -22.00 -20.96 7.99
N VAL A 331 -20.75 -21.37 8.19
CA VAL A 331 -20.34 -22.22 9.33
C VAL A 331 -20.59 -21.53 10.66
N LEU A 332 -20.18 -20.27 10.80
CA LEU A 332 -20.42 -19.48 12.02
C LEU A 332 -21.94 -19.32 12.28
N TYR A 333 -22.72 -19.10 11.20
CA TYR A 333 -24.16 -19.02 11.29
C TYR A 333 -24.79 -20.34 11.75
N PHE A 334 -24.31 -21.47 11.28
CA PHE A 334 -24.74 -22.80 11.70
C PHE A 334 -24.37 -23.06 13.17
N LEU A 335 -23.20 -22.61 13.62
CA LEU A 335 -22.76 -22.66 15.02
C LEU A 335 -23.50 -21.66 15.93
N ARG A 336 -24.56 -21.01 15.42
CA ARG A 336 -25.38 -20.00 16.09
C ARG A 336 -24.63 -18.76 16.53
N GLU A 337 -23.49 -18.46 15.91
CA GLU A 337 -22.81 -17.19 16.12
C GLU A 337 -23.61 -16.06 15.43
N ARG A 338 -23.98 -15.03 16.20
CA ARG A 338 -24.77 -13.88 15.71
C ARG A 338 -24.15 -12.54 16.05
N ARG A 339 -23.05 -12.53 16.78
CA ARG A 339 -22.36 -11.30 17.17
C ARG A 339 -21.70 -10.68 15.95
N ALA A 340 -22.19 -9.51 15.53
CA ALA A 340 -21.67 -8.81 14.36
C ALA A 340 -20.14 -8.64 14.38
N LYS A 341 -19.55 -8.37 15.56
CA LYS A 341 -18.10 -8.23 15.72
C LYS A 341 -17.31 -9.52 15.37
N VAL A 342 -17.89 -10.70 15.62
CA VAL A 342 -17.25 -11.99 15.31
C VAL A 342 -17.38 -12.28 13.82
N LEU A 343 -18.54 -11.99 13.22
CA LEU A 343 -18.78 -12.16 11.79
C LEU A 343 -17.86 -11.23 10.97
N TRP A 344 -17.73 -9.97 11.37
CA TRP A 344 -16.77 -9.05 10.73
C TRP A 344 -15.30 -9.45 10.96
N ALA A 345 -14.99 -10.01 12.13
CA ALA A 345 -13.67 -10.54 12.40
C ALA A 345 -13.33 -11.71 11.47
N SER A 346 -14.32 -12.59 11.13
CA SER A 346 -14.15 -13.65 10.12
C SER A 346 -13.83 -13.06 8.75
N VAL A 347 -14.59 -12.08 8.29
CA VAL A 347 -14.30 -11.42 7.00
C VAL A 347 -12.89 -10.83 6.98
N ALA A 348 -12.51 -10.13 8.03
CA ALA A 348 -11.20 -9.46 8.10
C ALA A 348 -10.04 -10.46 8.12
N ILE A 349 -10.14 -11.55 8.89
CA ILE A 349 -9.07 -12.53 8.96
C ILE A 349 -8.92 -13.30 7.65
N ASN A 350 -10.01 -13.62 6.97
CA ASN A 350 -9.96 -14.24 5.64
C ASN A 350 -9.24 -13.39 4.61
N VAL A 351 -9.41 -12.08 4.62
CA VAL A 351 -8.63 -11.18 3.74
C VAL A 351 -7.14 -11.27 4.06
N ILE A 352 -6.79 -11.36 5.35
CA ILE A 352 -5.40 -11.39 5.81
C ILE A 352 -4.72 -12.74 5.53
N THR A 353 -5.43 -13.85 5.66
CA THR A 353 -4.86 -15.21 5.55
C THR A 353 -5.00 -15.78 4.15
N ASN A 354 -6.15 -15.62 3.51
CA ASN A 354 -6.48 -16.24 2.23
C ASN A 354 -5.72 -15.59 1.04
N ILE A 355 -5.56 -14.26 1.06
CA ILE A 355 -4.84 -13.58 -0.02
C ILE A 355 -3.36 -14.02 -0.09
N PRO A 356 -2.56 -13.99 1.00
CA PRO A 356 -1.19 -14.49 0.97
C PRO A 356 -1.08 -15.98 0.64
N LEU A 357 -1.99 -16.82 1.16
CA LEU A 357 -2.00 -18.24 0.86
C LEU A 357 -2.21 -18.49 -0.63
N ASN A 358 -3.24 -17.91 -1.22
CA ASN A 358 -3.51 -18.05 -2.64
C ASN A 358 -2.34 -17.52 -3.48
N TRP A 359 -1.73 -16.41 -3.08
CA TRP A 359 -0.54 -15.91 -3.77
C TRP A 359 0.60 -16.92 -3.76
N VAL A 360 0.93 -17.51 -2.62
CA VAL A 360 2.01 -18.50 -2.47
C VAL A 360 1.70 -19.77 -3.30
N VAL A 361 0.44 -20.23 -3.30
CA VAL A 361 -0.01 -21.39 -4.09
C VAL A 361 0.10 -21.09 -5.58
N PHE A 362 -0.48 -19.99 -6.06
CA PHE A 362 -0.49 -19.65 -7.49
C PHE A 362 0.88 -19.22 -8.02
N SER A 363 1.76 -18.68 -7.16
CA SER A 363 3.16 -18.38 -7.52
C SER A 363 4.01 -19.64 -7.68
N GLY A 364 3.44 -20.82 -7.41
CA GLY A 364 4.16 -22.08 -7.49
C GLY A 364 5.20 -22.28 -6.37
N TRP A 365 5.08 -21.60 -5.25
CA TRP A 365 5.95 -21.80 -4.08
C TRP A 365 5.51 -23.00 -3.22
N ILE A 366 4.23 -23.36 -3.31
CA ILE A 366 3.68 -24.59 -2.75
C ILE A 366 3.38 -25.54 -3.90
N PHE A 367 4.17 -26.62 -4.01
CA PHE A 367 4.09 -27.59 -5.11
C PHE A 367 3.47 -28.91 -4.70
N ASP A 368 3.25 -29.13 -3.41
CA ASP A 368 2.80 -30.41 -2.88
C ASP A 368 1.71 -30.25 -1.80
N LEU A 369 0.91 -31.30 -1.66
CA LEU A 369 -0.20 -31.33 -0.71
C LEU A 369 0.28 -31.21 0.74
N THR A 370 1.46 -31.70 1.06
CA THR A 370 2.01 -31.68 2.44
C THR A 370 2.29 -30.25 2.86
N THR A 371 2.96 -29.48 2.01
CA THR A 371 3.26 -28.07 2.27
C THR A 371 1.98 -27.22 2.35
N LEU A 372 0.98 -27.52 1.52
CA LEU A 372 -0.32 -26.88 1.58
C LEU A 372 -1.04 -27.17 2.90
N LEU A 373 -1.07 -28.43 3.34
CA LEU A 373 -1.66 -28.80 4.64
C LEU A 373 -0.96 -28.14 5.82
N LEU A 374 0.37 -28.00 5.78
CA LEU A 374 1.12 -27.28 6.81
C LEU A 374 0.76 -25.78 6.84
N ALA A 375 0.60 -25.16 5.67
CA ALA A 375 0.16 -23.76 5.59
C ALA A 375 -1.26 -23.59 6.17
N GLU A 376 -2.18 -24.49 5.88
CA GLU A 376 -3.55 -24.49 6.43
C GLU A 376 -3.56 -24.67 7.96
N ILE A 377 -2.69 -25.53 8.52
CA ILE A 377 -2.55 -25.69 9.96
C ILE A 377 -2.09 -24.38 10.61
N ILE A 378 -1.14 -23.68 9.98
CA ILE A 378 -0.66 -22.37 10.47
C ILE A 378 -1.80 -21.35 10.43
N ILE A 379 -2.59 -21.34 9.37
CA ILE A 379 -3.74 -20.44 9.24
C ILE A 379 -4.78 -20.74 10.32
N ILE A 380 -5.12 -22.00 10.56
CA ILE A 380 -6.03 -22.40 11.63
C ILE A 380 -5.58 -21.84 12.98
N ILE A 381 -4.28 -21.92 13.29
CA ILE A 381 -3.73 -21.39 14.55
C ILE A 381 -3.87 -19.87 14.63
N ILE A 382 -3.52 -19.18 13.54
CA ILE A 382 -3.62 -17.70 13.44
C ILE A 382 -5.06 -17.28 13.64
N GLU A 383 -5.99 -17.92 12.97
CA GLU A 383 -7.42 -17.58 13.01
C GLU A 383 -8.06 -17.94 14.35
N ALA A 384 -7.71 -19.07 14.94
CA ALA A 384 -8.16 -19.42 16.30
C ALA A 384 -7.72 -18.35 17.32
N PHE A 385 -6.48 -17.86 17.19
CA PHE A 385 -5.99 -16.78 18.05
C PHE A 385 -6.73 -15.45 17.76
N TRP A 386 -6.99 -15.15 16.50
CA TRP A 386 -7.76 -13.99 16.10
C TRP A 386 -9.18 -14.04 16.65
N TYR A 387 -9.90 -15.16 16.47
CA TYR A 387 -11.24 -15.33 17.05
C TYR A 387 -11.22 -15.23 18.58
N PHE A 388 -10.18 -15.69 19.26
CA PHE A 388 -10.04 -15.55 20.70
C PHE A 388 -10.08 -14.08 21.15
N CYS A 389 -9.51 -13.17 20.40
CA CYS A 389 -9.53 -11.73 20.70
C CYS A 389 -10.96 -11.17 20.80
N PHE A 390 -11.94 -11.75 20.07
CA PHE A 390 -13.33 -11.29 20.01
C PHE A 390 -14.28 -12.13 20.89
N VAL A 391 -14.05 -13.42 20.98
CA VAL A 391 -14.89 -14.39 21.70
C VAL A 391 -14.51 -14.50 23.17
N ARG A 392 -13.20 -14.35 23.47
CA ARG A 392 -12.59 -14.49 24.80
C ARG A 392 -12.84 -15.85 25.49
N ARG A 393 -13.11 -16.92 24.71
CA ARG A 393 -13.27 -18.30 25.14
C ARG A 393 -12.48 -19.21 24.23
N TRP A 394 -11.33 -19.75 24.69
CA TRP A 394 -10.41 -20.56 23.88
C TRP A 394 -11.09 -21.71 23.16
N LYS A 395 -11.89 -22.53 23.87
CA LYS A 395 -12.56 -23.68 23.26
C LYS A 395 -13.44 -23.24 22.07
N GLN A 396 -14.18 -22.17 22.21
CA GLN A 396 -15.09 -21.66 21.17
C GLN A 396 -14.29 -21.06 20.00
N ALA A 397 -13.25 -20.27 20.28
CA ALA A 397 -12.38 -19.66 19.27
C ALA A 397 -11.66 -20.74 18.46
N PHE A 398 -11.15 -21.77 19.12
CA PHE A 398 -10.49 -22.89 18.46
C PHE A 398 -11.45 -23.68 17.58
N VAL A 399 -12.68 -23.95 18.05
CA VAL A 399 -13.71 -24.61 17.23
C VAL A 399 -14.05 -23.77 15.98
N TYR A 400 -14.12 -22.44 16.12
CA TYR A 400 -14.35 -21.57 14.96
C TYR A 400 -13.21 -21.65 13.96
N GLY A 401 -11.96 -21.46 14.39
CA GLY A 401 -10.81 -21.56 13.50
C GLY A 401 -10.69 -22.91 12.81
N VAL A 402 -10.88 -24.02 13.55
CA VAL A 402 -10.79 -25.37 12.95
C VAL A 402 -11.93 -25.64 11.98
N LEU A 403 -13.18 -25.41 12.36
CA LEU A 403 -14.32 -25.77 11.51
C LEU A 403 -14.43 -24.86 10.27
N CYS A 404 -14.22 -23.56 10.44
CA CYS A 404 -14.27 -22.63 9.33
C CYS A 404 -13.23 -23.02 8.27
N ASN A 405 -11.96 -23.12 8.64
CA ASN A 405 -10.90 -23.42 7.69
C ASN A 405 -10.99 -24.83 7.13
N THR A 406 -11.29 -25.86 7.94
CA THR A 406 -11.40 -27.23 7.43
C THR A 406 -12.51 -27.36 6.38
N ILE A 407 -13.67 -26.73 6.60
CA ILE A 407 -14.79 -26.81 5.65
C ILE A 407 -14.49 -26.00 4.40
N SER A 408 -13.94 -24.78 4.53
CA SER A 408 -13.58 -23.96 3.37
C SER A 408 -12.48 -24.61 2.52
N PHE A 409 -11.48 -25.22 3.14
CA PHE A 409 -10.41 -25.97 2.48
C PHE A 409 -10.95 -27.19 1.71
N LEU A 410 -11.80 -28.01 2.34
CA LEU A 410 -12.40 -29.19 1.68
C LEU A 410 -13.27 -28.79 0.48
N VAL A 411 -14.02 -27.70 0.60
CA VAL A 411 -14.81 -27.18 -0.53
C VAL A 411 -13.88 -26.65 -1.62
N GLY A 412 -12.78 -25.98 -1.29
CA GLY A 412 -11.76 -25.54 -2.24
C GLY A 412 -11.12 -26.69 -3.01
N LEU A 413 -10.74 -27.77 -2.30
CA LEU A 413 -10.24 -28.99 -2.95
C LEU A 413 -11.27 -29.63 -3.88
N LEU A 414 -12.53 -29.66 -3.49
CA LEU A 414 -13.62 -30.19 -4.34
C LEU A 414 -13.76 -29.36 -5.62
N PHE A 415 -13.67 -28.03 -5.55
CA PHE A 415 -13.70 -27.17 -6.74
C PHE A 415 -12.51 -27.43 -7.67
N ILE A 416 -11.30 -27.56 -7.13
CA ILE A 416 -10.11 -27.91 -7.92
C ILE A 416 -10.30 -29.27 -8.60
N PHE A 417 -10.79 -30.27 -7.88
CA PHE A 417 -11.03 -31.60 -8.39
C PHE A 417 -12.08 -31.60 -9.52
N ILE A 418 -13.21 -30.90 -9.34
CA ILE A 418 -14.24 -30.75 -10.37
C ILE A 418 -13.68 -30.02 -11.60
N TYR A 419 -12.91 -28.96 -11.39
CA TYR A 419 -12.26 -28.21 -12.47
C TYR A 419 -11.37 -29.15 -13.36
N TYR A 420 -10.54 -29.96 -12.72
CA TYR A 420 -9.69 -30.92 -13.44
C TYR A 420 -10.45 -31.99 -14.16
N ILE A 421 -11.60 -32.48 -13.65
CA ILE A 421 -12.40 -33.51 -14.32
C ILE A 421 -13.20 -32.93 -15.49
N VAL A 422 -13.65 -31.68 -15.42
CA VAL A 422 -14.59 -31.10 -16.41
C VAL A 422 -13.85 -30.36 -17.52
N ILE A 423 -12.63 -29.88 -17.30
CA ILE A 423 -11.92 -28.98 -18.23
C ILE A 423 -10.65 -29.63 -18.82
N VAL A 424 -10.08 -30.64 -18.16
CA VAL A 424 -8.97 -31.48 -18.68
C VAL A 424 -9.50 -32.80 -19.10
#